data_b85b2f98fd8d53fde3584fe3743e0a36
#
_entry.id   b85b2f98fd8d53fde3584fe3743e0a36
#
_cell.length_a   1.000
_cell.length_b   1.000
_cell.length_c   1.000
_cell.angle_alpha   90.00
_cell.angle_beta   90.00
_cell.angle_gamma   90.00
#
_symmetry.space_group_name_H-M   'P 1'
#
loop_
_entity.id
_entity.type
_entity.pdbx_description
1 polymer ?
#
loop_
_entity_poly.entity_id
_entity_poly.type
_entity_poly.pdbx_seq_one_letter_code
_entity_poly.pdbx_strand_id
1 'polypeptide(L)'
;VIGSLDPNPKVAGKGIQALKEWGCEVTHGVLKKESDFLNRRFFTFHKQKRPYLILKWAQTADHFIAPDPSDKNDASIFWITNLQSRQRVHQWRSQESAILVGVQTLVDDNPQLTTRDWKGTDPLRLVLDPNLRTPKNTTLYKDNTATYFFHQQPKVPSDSINRYIFLNPYNLKEFLGFCYTEEIQSVIVEGGQKTLQGFIDQNLWDEARVFQSEEKIMKGIPAPVFMKKATTTEFINGDRLISYFN
;
A
#
# COMPACT_ATOMS: atom_id res chain seq x y z
N VAL A 1 31.10 2.57 11.81
CA VAL A 1 30.62 1.35 11.11
C VAL A 1 29.34 1.68 10.37
N ILE A 2 29.22 1.30 9.08
CA ILE A 2 28.09 1.60 8.20
C ILE A 2 27.58 0.30 7.58
N GLY A 3 26.24 0.04 7.66
CA GLY A 3 25.61 -1.15 7.09
C GLY A 3 25.55 -1.11 5.56
N SER A 4 24.99 -0.05 5.01
CA SER A 4 24.77 0.09 3.55
C SER A 4 25.21 1.46 3.05
N LEU A 5 25.63 1.50 1.79
CA LEU A 5 25.89 2.76 1.10
C LEU A 5 24.57 3.42 0.70
N ASP A 6 24.52 4.74 0.82
CA ASP A 6 23.37 5.52 0.38
C ASP A 6 23.21 5.43 -1.15
N PRO A 7 22.04 4.96 -1.67
CA PRO A 7 21.81 4.83 -3.10
C PRO A 7 21.46 6.17 -3.77
N ASN A 8 21.19 7.22 -2.99
CA ASN A 8 20.85 8.53 -3.54
C ASN A 8 22.08 9.16 -4.23
N PRO A 9 22.05 9.43 -5.54
CA PRO A 9 23.19 10.00 -6.27
C PRO A 9 23.69 11.34 -5.72
N LYS A 10 22.84 12.08 -5.01
CA LYS A 10 23.20 13.36 -4.37
C LYS A 10 24.13 13.16 -3.19
N VAL A 11 24.09 12.00 -2.52
CA VAL A 11 24.85 11.67 -1.30
C VAL A 11 25.94 10.63 -1.58
N ALA A 12 25.63 9.57 -2.25
CA ALA A 12 26.43 8.42 -2.71
C ALA A 12 27.90 8.41 -2.28
N GLY A 13 28.20 7.97 -1.06
CA GLY A 13 29.56 7.81 -0.56
C GLY A 13 30.26 9.09 -0.06
N LYS A 14 29.72 10.29 -0.33
CA LYS A 14 30.32 11.57 0.11
C LYS A 14 30.48 11.65 1.63
N GLY A 15 29.49 11.15 2.39
CA GLY A 15 29.59 11.09 3.85
C GLY A 15 30.73 10.20 4.35
N ILE A 16 30.98 9.06 3.68
CA ILE A 16 32.11 8.18 4.03
C ILE A 16 33.44 8.88 3.73
N GLN A 17 33.54 9.57 2.60
CA GLN A 17 34.73 10.31 2.22
C GLN A 17 35.01 11.42 3.22
N ALA A 18 33.99 12.23 3.59
CA ALA A 18 34.15 13.28 4.57
C ALA A 18 34.60 12.75 5.94
N LEU A 19 34.06 11.63 6.42
CA LEU A 19 34.49 10.98 7.66
C LEU A 19 35.94 10.55 7.60
N LYS A 20 36.40 9.99 6.48
CA LYS A 20 37.81 9.59 6.29
C LYS A 20 38.74 10.80 6.26
N GLU A 21 38.33 11.89 5.61
CA GLU A 21 39.10 13.17 5.57
C GLU A 21 39.24 13.79 6.98
N TRP A 22 38.26 13.56 7.87
CA TRP A 22 38.34 13.96 9.28
C TRP A 22 39.15 12.97 10.15
N GLY A 23 39.80 11.97 9.55
CA GLY A 23 40.64 11.01 10.26
C GLY A 23 39.89 9.84 10.90
N CYS A 24 38.57 9.66 10.58
CA CYS A 24 37.84 8.51 11.08
C CYS A 24 38.19 7.25 10.29
N GLU A 25 38.37 6.14 10.98
CA GLU A 25 38.37 4.82 10.36
C GLU A 25 36.97 4.40 10.04
N VAL A 26 36.66 4.07 8.78
CA VAL A 26 35.29 3.74 8.32
C VAL A 26 35.26 2.33 7.76
N THR A 27 34.53 1.45 8.44
CA THR A 27 34.15 0.12 7.97
C THR A 27 32.74 0.15 7.43
N HIS A 28 32.48 -0.35 6.22
CA HIS A 28 31.15 -0.40 5.61
C HIS A 28 30.79 -1.82 5.15
N GLY A 29 29.49 -2.08 4.97
CA GLY A 29 28.96 -3.37 4.55
C GLY A 29 28.71 -4.36 5.69
N VAL A 30 28.80 -3.91 6.94
CA VAL A 30 28.50 -4.74 8.12
C VAL A 30 26.98 -4.94 8.20
N LEU A 31 26.53 -6.22 8.29
CA LEU A 31 25.11 -6.59 8.24
C LEU A 31 24.37 -5.94 7.06
N LYS A 32 25.03 -5.95 5.89
CA LYS A 32 24.51 -5.24 4.70
C LYS A 32 23.11 -5.70 4.29
N LYS A 33 22.83 -7.01 4.34
CA LYS A 33 21.52 -7.56 3.95
C LYS A 33 20.41 -7.08 4.88
N GLU A 34 20.65 -7.08 6.17
CA GLU A 34 19.73 -6.63 7.20
C GLU A 34 19.50 -5.11 7.10
N SER A 35 20.59 -4.37 6.89
CA SER A 35 20.52 -2.92 6.67
C SER A 35 19.76 -2.57 5.39
N ASP A 36 20.00 -3.26 4.28
CA ASP A 36 19.25 -3.07 3.02
C ASP A 36 17.77 -3.41 3.22
N PHE A 37 17.45 -4.50 3.94
CA PHE A 37 16.08 -4.88 4.23
C PHE A 37 15.35 -3.86 5.12
N LEU A 38 16.03 -3.35 6.15
CA LEU A 38 15.47 -2.29 7.01
C LEU A 38 15.14 -1.04 6.20
N ASN A 39 16.00 -0.67 5.27
CA ASN A 39 15.88 0.53 4.44
C ASN A 39 15.26 0.24 3.06
N ARG A 40 14.57 -0.88 2.85
CA ARG A 40 14.10 -1.36 1.54
C ARG A 40 13.22 -0.35 0.80
N ARG A 41 12.39 0.45 1.51
CA ARG A 41 11.57 1.51 0.90
C ARG A 41 12.43 2.57 0.23
N PHE A 42 13.39 3.09 0.96
CA PHE A 42 14.35 4.08 0.48
C PHE A 42 15.21 3.53 -0.67
N PHE A 43 15.68 2.29 -0.55
CA PHE A 43 16.47 1.66 -1.62
C PHE A 43 15.67 1.44 -2.90
N THR A 44 14.42 0.96 -2.79
CA THR A 44 13.54 0.79 -3.96
C THR A 44 13.28 2.13 -4.62
N PHE A 45 12.92 3.14 -3.84
CA PHE A 45 12.63 4.47 -4.35
C PHE A 45 13.80 5.06 -5.17
N HIS A 46 15.00 5.05 -4.63
CA HIS A 46 16.15 5.64 -5.31
C HIS A 46 16.71 4.78 -6.45
N LYS A 47 16.71 3.44 -6.31
CA LYS A 47 17.28 2.53 -7.32
C LYS A 47 16.32 2.23 -8.45
N GLN A 48 15.03 2.01 -8.14
CA GLN A 48 14.02 1.61 -9.13
C GLN A 48 13.16 2.79 -9.61
N LYS A 49 13.34 3.98 -9.02
CA LYS A 49 12.61 5.21 -9.35
C LYS A 49 11.08 5.02 -9.28
N ARG A 50 10.64 4.32 -8.26
CA ARG A 50 9.24 4.08 -7.93
C ARG A 50 9.07 3.86 -6.42
N PRO A 51 7.83 4.00 -5.88
CA PRO A 51 7.58 3.62 -4.49
C PRO A 51 7.81 2.13 -4.23
N TYR A 52 8.07 1.80 -2.97
CA TYR A 52 7.98 0.43 -2.46
C TYR A 52 6.51 0.05 -2.34
N LEU A 53 6.09 -1.04 -2.99
CA LEU A 53 4.70 -1.46 -3.10
C LEU A 53 4.39 -2.61 -2.15
N ILE A 54 3.41 -2.38 -1.25
CA ILE A 54 2.90 -3.39 -0.33
C ILE A 54 1.46 -3.72 -0.71
N LEU A 55 1.23 -4.93 -1.18
CA LEU A 55 -0.13 -5.42 -1.40
C LEU A 55 -0.68 -5.94 -0.08
N LYS A 56 -1.89 -5.53 0.30
CA LYS A 56 -2.53 -6.01 1.53
C LYS A 56 -3.98 -6.37 1.29
N TRP A 57 -4.36 -7.57 1.69
CA TRP A 57 -5.77 -7.97 1.73
C TRP A 57 -6.05 -8.92 2.88
N ALA A 58 -7.32 -9.08 3.19
CA ALA A 58 -7.81 -10.13 4.07
C ALA A 58 -8.68 -11.09 3.26
N GLN A 59 -8.60 -12.39 3.56
CA GLN A 59 -9.39 -13.42 2.92
C GLN A 59 -9.88 -14.45 3.93
N THR A 60 -10.99 -15.09 3.62
CA THR A 60 -11.51 -16.23 4.36
C THR A 60 -10.68 -17.50 4.11
N ALA A 61 -10.90 -18.57 4.88
CA ALA A 61 -10.21 -19.84 4.68
C ALA A 61 -10.46 -20.46 3.30
N ASP A 62 -11.59 -20.14 2.67
CA ASP A 62 -11.98 -20.54 1.31
C ASP A 62 -11.70 -19.47 0.24
N HIS A 63 -10.80 -18.51 0.56
CA HIS A 63 -10.21 -17.53 -0.36
C HIS A 63 -11.18 -16.51 -0.96
N PHE A 64 -12.10 -15.98 -0.18
CA PHE A 64 -12.93 -14.84 -0.56
C PHE A 64 -12.51 -13.58 0.22
N ILE A 65 -12.59 -12.41 -0.41
CA ILE A 65 -12.28 -11.12 0.20
C ILE A 65 -13.52 -10.32 0.60
N ALA A 66 -14.69 -10.71 0.14
CA ALA A 66 -15.98 -10.14 0.51
C ALA A 66 -17.11 -11.12 0.19
N PRO A 67 -18.28 -11.06 0.86
CA PRO A 67 -19.47 -11.79 0.46
C PRO A 67 -19.95 -11.39 -0.94
N ASP A 68 -20.78 -12.23 -1.55
CA ASP A 68 -21.44 -11.91 -2.82
C ASP A 68 -22.28 -10.62 -2.66
N PRO A 69 -22.15 -9.66 -3.57
CA PRO A 69 -22.97 -8.43 -3.52
C PRO A 69 -24.49 -8.69 -3.52
N SER A 70 -24.95 -9.80 -4.12
CA SER A 70 -26.37 -10.18 -4.13
C SER A 70 -26.88 -10.64 -2.76
N ASP A 71 -26.00 -11.06 -1.86
CA ASP A 71 -26.32 -11.57 -0.53
C ASP A 71 -26.20 -10.50 0.57
N LYS A 72 -25.85 -9.27 0.20
CA LYS A 72 -25.80 -8.11 1.13
C LYS A 72 -27.23 -7.72 1.54
N ASN A 73 -27.76 -8.38 2.55
CA ASN A 73 -29.07 -8.05 3.15
C ASN A 73 -28.99 -6.86 4.12
N ASP A 74 -27.82 -6.37 4.45
CA ASP A 74 -27.63 -5.28 5.40
C ASP A 74 -26.38 -4.45 5.03
N ALA A 75 -26.41 -3.15 5.31
CA ALA A 75 -25.32 -2.21 5.06
C ALA A 75 -24.12 -2.41 6.03
N SER A 76 -24.09 -3.49 6.80
CA SER A 76 -23.02 -3.80 7.72
C SER A 76 -21.74 -4.23 7.00
N ILE A 77 -20.60 -3.71 7.43
CA ILE A 77 -19.27 -4.12 6.92
C ILE A 77 -18.99 -5.55 7.39
N PHE A 78 -18.76 -6.45 6.44
CA PHE A 78 -18.30 -7.80 6.77
C PHE A 78 -16.81 -7.79 7.12
N TRP A 79 -16.50 -8.07 8.38
CA TRP A 79 -15.13 -8.11 8.87
C TRP A 79 -14.56 -9.53 8.82
N ILE A 80 -13.62 -9.77 7.92
CA ILE A 80 -12.90 -11.06 7.81
C ILE A 80 -11.92 -11.23 8.98
N THR A 81 -11.30 -10.14 9.44
CA THR A 81 -10.24 -10.17 10.43
C THR A 81 -10.70 -9.66 11.78
N ASN A 82 -10.06 -10.16 12.84
CA ASN A 82 -10.29 -9.73 14.21
C ASN A 82 -9.76 -8.30 14.50
N LEU A 83 -10.05 -7.78 15.69
CA LEU A 83 -9.70 -6.42 16.08
C LEU A 83 -8.17 -6.19 16.10
N GLN A 84 -7.39 -7.15 16.58
CA GLN A 84 -5.93 -7.04 16.67
C GLN A 84 -5.29 -6.98 15.27
N SER A 85 -5.79 -7.79 14.34
CA SER A 85 -5.36 -7.74 12.94
C SER A 85 -5.69 -6.39 12.30
N ARG A 86 -6.87 -5.81 12.56
CA ARG A 86 -7.23 -4.46 12.10
C ARG A 86 -6.33 -3.39 12.71
N GLN A 87 -6.02 -3.48 14.00
CA GLN A 87 -5.10 -2.56 14.67
C GLN A 87 -3.69 -2.62 14.04
N ARG A 88 -3.21 -3.83 13.69
CA ARG A 88 -1.94 -4.00 12.94
C ARG A 88 -1.98 -3.32 11.57
N VAL A 89 -3.11 -3.34 10.87
CA VAL A 89 -3.28 -2.60 9.60
C VAL A 89 -3.16 -1.10 9.82
N HIS A 90 -3.78 -0.56 10.87
CA HIS A 90 -3.65 0.87 11.21
C HIS A 90 -2.20 1.25 11.57
N GLN A 91 -1.46 0.38 12.25
CA GLN A 91 -0.03 0.56 12.46
C GLN A 91 0.72 0.66 11.12
N TRP A 92 0.45 -0.22 10.17
CA TRP A 92 1.10 -0.15 8.85
C TRP A 92 0.76 1.14 8.10
N ARG A 93 -0.49 1.58 8.13
CA ARG A 93 -0.89 2.86 7.51
C ARG A 93 -0.10 4.04 8.05
N SER A 94 0.23 4.04 9.36
CA SER A 94 1.05 5.11 9.95
C SER A 94 2.53 5.06 9.54
N GLN A 95 2.98 3.97 8.92
CA GLN A 95 4.37 3.74 8.52
C GLN A 95 4.60 3.95 7.02
N GLU A 96 3.52 4.01 6.22
CA GLU A 96 3.63 4.15 4.77
C GLU A 96 3.27 5.58 4.32
N SER A 97 3.91 6.04 3.23
CA SER A 97 3.69 7.39 2.70
C SER A 97 2.28 7.57 2.15
N ALA A 98 1.73 6.52 1.53
CA ALA A 98 0.41 6.57 0.92
C ALA A 98 -0.34 5.24 1.00
N ILE A 99 -1.67 5.33 0.89
CA ILE A 99 -2.60 4.21 0.77
C ILE A 99 -3.35 4.30 -0.55
N LEU A 100 -3.42 3.19 -1.29
CA LEU A 100 -4.10 3.10 -2.58
C LEU A 100 -5.29 2.16 -2.52
N VAL A 101 -6.41 2.59 -3.10
CA VAL A 101 -7.60 1.77 -3.34
C VAL A 101 -8.17 2.02 -4.74
N GLY A 102 -8.90 1.04 -5.27
CA GLY A 102 -9.76 1.23 -6.44
C GLY A 102 -11.09 1.85 -6.04
N VAL A 103 -11.73 2.56 -6.97
CA VAL A 103 -13.03 3.23 -6.73
C VAL A 103 -14.12 2.30 -6.22
N GLN A 104 -14.13 1.02 -6.64
CA GLN A 104 -15.16 0.08 -6.19
C GLN A 104 -15.12 -0.10 -4.67
N THR A 105 -13.94 -0.15 -4.05
CA THR A 105 -13.78 -0.19 -2.59
C THR A 105 -14.43 1.02 -1.89
N LEU A 106 -14.35 2.21 -2.50
CA LEU A 106 -15.02 3.39 -1.96
C LEU A 106 -16.53 3.32 -2.06
N VAL A 107 -17.03 2.78 -3.17
CA VAL A 107 -18.49 2.62 -3.40
C VAL A 107 -19.08 1.59 -2.45
N ASP A 108 -18.36 0.47 -2.23
CA ASP A 108 -18.88 -0.66 -1.46
C ASP A 108 -18.77 -0.46 0.06
N ASP A 109 -17.64 0.12 0.53
CA ASP A 109 -17.26 0.11 1.95
C ASP A 109 -17.18 1.51 2.57
N ASN A 110 -17.14 2.58 1.75
CA ASN A 110 -16.95 3.97 2.19
C ASN A 110 -15.86 4.13 3.29
N PRO A 111 -14.66 3.60 3.09
CA PRO A 111 -13.63 3.54 4.11
C PRO A 111 -13.02 4.91 4.37
N GLN A 112 -12.58 5.18 5.59
CA GLN A 112 -11.87 6.42 5.94
C GLN A 112 -10.42 6.43 5.45
N LEU A 113 -9.77 5.26 5.33
CA LEU A 113 -8.36 5.09 4.95
C LEU A 113 -7.36 5.81 5.88
N THR A 114 -7.74 5.98 7.13
CA THR A 114 -6.96 6.69 8.16
C THR A 114 -6.30 5.73 9.16
N THR A 115 -5.49 6.29 10.06
CA THR A 115 -4.72 5.59 11.11
C THR A 115 -5.43 5.63 12.48
N ARG A 116 -6.76 5.69 12.53
CA ARG A 116 -7.57 5.96 13.73
C ARG A 116 -7.34 5.02 14.92
N ASP A 117 -7.00 3.74 14.70
CA ASP A 117 -6.80 2.74 15.76
C ASP A 117 -5.32 2.55 16.12
N TRP A 118 -4.46 3.46 15.70
CA TRP A 118 -3.04 3.50 16.02
C TRP A 118 -2.54 4.94 16.13
N LYS A 119 -1.52 5.18 16.96
CA LYS A 119 -0.89 6.51 17.07
C LYS A 119 0.07 6.72 15.89
N GLY A 120 -0.16 7.73 15.08
CA GLY A 120 0.69 8.07 13.94
C GLY A 120 0.01 9.04 12.99
N THR A 121 0.67 9.36 11.89
CA THR A 121 0.14 10.20 10.81
C THR A 121 -0.68 9.39 9.83
N ASP A 122 -1.69 10.02 9.23
CA ASP A 122 -2.46 9.40 8.14
C ASP A 122 -1.62 9.36 6.86
N PRO A 123 -1.70 8.25 6.09
CA PRO A 123 -1.10 8.19 4.77
C PRO A 123 -1.86 9.07 3.77
N LEU A 124 -1.16 9.57 2.74
CA LEU A 124 -1.81 10.22 1.60
C LEU A 124 -2.76 9.22 0.91
N ARG A 125 -4.00 9.62 0.68
CA ARG A 125 -4.99 8.74 0.03
C ARG A 125 -4.90 8.84 -1.50
N LEU A 126 -4.74 7.70 -2.16
CA LEU A 126 -4.69 7.55 -3.61
C LEU A 126 -5.86 6.69 -4.07
N VAL A 127 -6.58 7.15 -5.09
CA VAL A 127 -7.78 6.47 -5.60
C VAL A 127 -7.69 6.29 -7.11
N LEU A 128 -7.74 5.05 -7.58
CA LEU A 128 -7.89 4.75 -9.01
C LEU A 128 -9.37 4.83 -9.39
N ASP A 129 -9.78 5.96 -9.98
CA ASP A 129 -11.17 6.24 -10.36
C ASP A 129 -11.27 6.77 -11.80
N PRO A 130 -11.14 5.90 -12.81
CA PRO A 130 -11.07 6.29 -14.22
C PRO A 130 -12.20 7.23 -14.66
N ASN A 131 -13.38 7.03 -14.10
CA ASN A 131 -14.60 7.72 -14.52
C ASN A 131 -15.16 8.67 -13.45
N LEU A 132 -14.40 8.93 -12.38
CA LEU A 132 -14.82 9.78 -11.25
C LEU A 132 -16.19 9.36 -10.66
N ARG A 133 -16.34 8.06 -10.43
CA ARG A 133 -17.55 7.46 -9.87
C ARG A 133 -17.65 7.56 -8.34
N THR A 134 -16.57 8.01 -7.67
CA THR A 134 -16.58 8.17 -6.21
C THR A 134 -17.73 9.07 -5.79
N PRO A 135 -18.69 8.60 -4.99
CA PRO A 135 -19.83 9.40 -4.56
C PRO A 135 -19.39 10.59 -3.70
N LYS A 136 -19.92 11.77 -3.96
CA LYS A 136 -19.55 13.01 -3.26
C LYS A 136 -19.92 13.01 -1.76
N ASN A 137 -20.77 12.12 -1.33
CA ASN A 137 -21.16 11.93 0.07
C ASN A 137 -20.27 10.95 0.84
N THR A 138 -19.19 10.42 0.22
CA THR A 138 -18.24 9.54 0.90
C THR A 138 -17.42 10.27 1.97
N THR A 139 -16.89 9.53 2.90
CA THR A 139 -16.05 10.04 3.99
C THR A 139 -14.82 10.82 3.47
N LEU A 140 -14.27 10.40 2.32
CA LEU A 140 -13.10 11.03 1.72
C LEU A 140 -13.33 12.50 1.32
N TYR A 141 -14.57 12.90 1.04
CA TYR A 141 -14.91 14.29 0.74
C TYR A 141 -15.34 15.11 1.97
N LYS A 142 -15.57 14.45 3.10
CA LYS A 142 -16.10 15.09 4.32
C LYS A 142 -15.04 15.47 5.34
N ASP A 143 -13.89 14.84 5.28
CA ASP A 143 -12.76 15.16 6.15
C ASP A 143 -11.73 16.02 5.41
N ASN A 144 -10.80 16.59 6.16
CA ASN A 144 -9.75 17.47 5.62
C ASN A 144 -8.48 16.71 5.20
N THR A 145 -8.55 15.42 4.97
CA THR A 145 -7.40 14.61 4.58
C THR A 145 -7.25 14.60 3.06
N ALA A 146 -6.09 15.00 2.57
CA ALA A 146 -5.81 15.08 1.13
C ALA A 146 -6.02 13.74 0.41
N THR A 147 -6.68 13.80 -0.76
CA THR A 147 -6.93 12.64 -1.62
C THR A 147 -6.56 12.96 -3.06
N TYR A 148 -5.81 12.08 -3.71
CA TYR A 148 -5.48 12.18 -5.12
C TYR A 148 -6.30 11.17 -5.90
N PHE A 149 -7.14 11.66 -6.83
CA PHE A 149 -7.97 10.85 -7.71
C PHE A 149 -7.32 10.75 -9.09
N PHE A 150 -7.00 9.53 -9.51
CA PHE A 150 -6.42 9.24 -10.83
C PHE A 150 -7.55 8.89 -11.80
N HIS A 151 -7.69 9.68 -12.87
CA HIS A 151 -8.86 9.60 -13.77
C HIS A 151 -8.50 9.85 -15.23
N GLN A 152 -9.44 9.53 -16.13
CA GLN A 152 -9.34 9.77 -17.58
C GLN A 152 -10.36 10.81 -18.09
N GLN A 153 -11.03 11.54 -17.20
CA GLN A 153 -12.01 12.54 -17.58
C GLN A 153 -11.34 13.88 -17.91
N PRO A 154 -11.65 14.53 -19.03
CA PRO A 154 -11.05 15.81 -19.38
C PRO A 154 -11.56 16.95 -18.49
N LYS A 155 -10.71 17.96 -18.26
CA LYS A 155 -11.09 19.25 -17.65
C LYS A 155 -11.77 19.17 -16.26
N VAL A 156 -11.26 18.34 -15.37
CA VAL A 156 -11.72 18.28 -13.99
C VAL A 156 -10.89 19.27 -13.14
N PRO A 157 -11.49 20.27 -12.51
CA PRO A 157 -10.78 21.17 -11.64
C PRO A 157 -10.44 20.47 -10.31
N SER A 158 -9.24 20.70 -9.79
CA SER A 158 -8.89 20.34 -8.42
C SER A 158 -9.55 21.32 -7.45
N ASP A 159 -9.89 20.83 -6.28
CA ASP A 159 -10.27 21.68 -5.13
C ASP A 159 -9.05 21.97 -4.25
N SER A 160 -9.26 22.64 -3.11
CA SER A 160 -8.17 23.06 -2.21
C SER A 160 -7.53 21.89 -1.44
N ILE A 161 -8.19 20.74 -1.37
CA ILE A 161 -7.78 19.57 -0.57
C ILE A 161 -7.47 18.40 -1.47
N ASN A 162 -8.32 18.15 -2.49
CA ASN A 162 -8.23 16.99 -3.35
C ASN A 162 -7.57 17.36 -4.69
N ARG A 163 -6.67 16.50 -5.15
CA ARG A 163 -6.06 16.62 -6.49
C ARG A 163 -6.68 15.60 -7.44
N TYR A 164 -7.06 16.09 -8.61
CA TYR A 164 -7.56 15.27 -9.71
C TYR A 164 -6.47 15.15 -10.77
N ILE A 165 -5.91 13.94 -10.88
CA ILE A 165 -4.74 13.67 -11.72
C ILE A 165 -5.21 13.00 -13.00
N PHE A 166 -5.06 13.70 -14.12
CA PHE A 166 -5.35 13.13 -15.45
C PHE A 166 -4.25 12.14 -15.83
N LEU A 167 -4.53 10.87 -15.62
CA LEU A 167 -3.60 9.77 -15.87
C LEU A 167 -4.40 8.49 -16.10
N ASN A 168 -3.95 7.62 -16.98
CA ASN A 168 -4.60 6.33 -17.18
C ASN A 168 -4.40 5.42 -15.95
N PRO A 169 -5.42 5.20 -15.09
CA PRO A 169 -5.26 4.39 -13.87
C PRO A 169 -4.96 2.90 -14.14
N TYR A 170 -5.12 2.44 -15.37
CA TYR A 170 -4.76 1.07 -15.78
C TYR A 170 -3.29 0.97 -16.23
N ASN A 171 -2.63 2.10 -16.51
CA ASN A 171 -1.19 2.15 -16.75
C ASN A 171 -0.45 2.28 -15.41
N LEU A 172 -0.27 1.16 -14.73
CA LEU A 172 0.36 1.15 -13.39
C LEU A 172 1.80 1.67 -13.42
N LYS A 173 2.54 1.53 -14.52
CA LYS A 173 3.90 2.09 -14.64
C LYS A 173 3.87 3.63 -14.65
N GLU A 174 2.92 4.23 -15.33
CA GLU A 174 2.73 5.68 -15.33
C GLU A 174 2.32 6.19 -13.93
N PHE A 175 1.40 5.48 -13.27
CA PHE A 175 1.03 5.75 -11.87
C PHE A 175 2.26 5.70 -10.94
N LEU A 176 3.11 4.68 -11.05
CA LEU A 176 4.32 4.57 -10.24
C LEU A 176 5.33 5.68 -10.54
N GLY A 177 5.46 6.08 -11.80
CA GLY A 177 6.27 7.23 -12.23
C GLY A 177 5.77 8.54 -11.61
N PHE A 178 4.47 8.77 -11.58
CA PHE A 178 3.85 9.89 -10.90
C PHE A 178 4.18 9.87 -9.40
N CYS A 179 4.01 8.72 -8.73
CA CYS A 179 4.35 8.58 -7.31
C CYS A 179 5.83 8.91 -7.03
N TYR A 180 6.74 8.51 -7.93
CA TYR A 180 8.16 8.86 -7.82
C TYR A 180 8.38 10.38 -7.93
N THR A 181 7.73 11.05 -8.87
CA THR A 181 7.82 12.51 -9.07
C THR A 181 7.28 13.30 -7.88
N GLU A 182 6.22 12.80 -7.23
CA GLU A 182 5.63 13.38 -6.01
C GLU A 182 6.35 12.93 -4.72
N GLU A 183 7.51 12.30 -4.83
CA GLU A 183 8.34 11.82 -3.71
C GLU A 183 7.62 10.87 -2.74
N ILE A 184 6.61 10.12 -3.22
CA ILE A 184 5.90 9.10 -2.46
C ILE A 184 6.78 7.85 -2.40
N GLN A 185 7.41 7.61 -1.26
CA GLN A 185 8.41 6.54 -1.11
C GLN A 185 7.83 5.14 -0.94
N SER A 186 6.60 5.04 -0.43
CA SER A 186 5.93 3.76 -0.22
C SER A 186 4.43 3.88 -0.40
N VAL A 187 3.79 2.81 -0.89
CA VAL A 187 2.34 2.72 -1.06
C VAL A 187 1.83 1.38 -0.55
N ILE A 188 0.87 1.40 0.38
CA ILE A 188 0.10 0.22 0.74
C ILE A 188 -1.17 0.15 -0.11
N VAL A 189 -1.33 -0.93 -0.88
CA VAL A 189 -2.49 -1.16 -1.74
C VAL A 189 -3.47 -2.05 -0.99
N GLU A 190 -4.61 -1.47 -0.57
CA GLU A 190 -5.58 -2.16 0.30
C GLU A 190 -6.86 -2.57 -0.40
N GLY A 191 -6.96 -2.42 -1.71
CA GLY A 191 -8.20 -2.84 -2.17
C GLY A 191 -8.60 -2.69 -3.61
N GLY A 192 -9.65 -3.36 -3.74
CA GLY A 192 -10.36 -4.11 -4.71
C GLY A 192 -9.53 -5.23 -5.36
N GLN A 193 -10.19 -6.35 -5.55
CA GLN A 193 -9.57 -7.54 -6.18
C GLN A 193 -8.87 -7.19 -7.50
N LYS A 194 -9.53 -6.41 -8.37
CA LYS A 194 -8.97 -6.02 -9.67
C LYS A 194 -7.71 -5.16 -9.56
N THR A 195 -7.67 -4.25 -8.58
CA THR A 195 -6.49 -3.40 -8.34
C THR A 195 -5.31 -4.24 -7.89
N LEU A 196 -5.51 -5.09 -6.89
CA LEU A 196 -4.47 -6.02 -6.40
C LEU A 196 -3.98 -6.94 -7.51
N GLN A 197 -4.91 -7.56 -8.27
CA GLN A 197 -4.57 -8.45 -9.38
C GLN A 197 -3.75 -7.73 -10.46
N GLY A 198 -4.09 -6.50 -10.79
CA GLY A 198 -3.34 -5.70 -11.76
C GLY A 198 -1.87 -5.48 -11.38
N PHE A 199 -1.56 -5.26 -10.11
CA PHE A 199 -0.18 -5.19 -9.62
C PHE A 199 0.51 -6.56 -9.64
N ILE A 200 -0.20 -7.62 -9.29
CA ILE A 200 0.33 -9.00 -9.30
C ILE A 200 0.67 -9.42 -10.72
N ASP A 201 -0.25 -9.27 -11.67
CA ASP A 201 -0.09 -9.70 -13.07
C ASP A 201 1.07 -9.00 -13.77
N GLN A 202 1.31 -7.72 -13.42
CA GLN A 202 2.42 -6.95 -13.96
C GLN A 202 3.73 -7.10 -13.16
N ASN A 203 3.72 -7.91 -12.11
CA ASN A 203 4.85 -8.08 -11.17
C ASN A 203 5.37 -6.74 -10.60
N LEU A 204 4.44 -5.80 -10.34
CA LEU A 204 4.73 -4.46 -9.82
C LEU A 204 4.40 -4.39 -8.32
N TRP A 205 5.12 -5.15 -7.52
CA TRP A 205 4.98 -5.17 -6.06
C TRP A 205 6.30 -5.67 -5.43
N ASP A 206 6.52 -5.36 -4.16
CA ASP A 206 7.73 -5.73 -3.40
C ASP A 206 7.39 -6.63 -2.22
N GLU A 207 6.24 -6.41 -1.58
CA GLU A 207 5.79 -7.14 -0.40
C GLU A 207 4.28 -7.40 -0.50
N ALA A 208 3.82 -8.58 -0.05
CA ALA A 208 2.41 -8.84 0.12
C ALA A 208 2.13 -9.31 1.55
N ARG A 209 1.09 -8.77 2.18
CA ARG A 209 0.62 -9.05 3.54
C ARG A 209 -0.82 -9.55 3.49
N VAL A 210 -0.99 -10.83 3.68
CA VAL A 210 -2.28 -11.50 3.54
C VAL A 210 -2.77 -11.98 4.90
N PHE A 211 -3.89 -11.44 5.34
CA PHE A 211 -4.62 -12.03 6.47
C PHE A 211 -5.53 -13.15 5.97
N GLN A 212 -5.54 -14.26 6.67
CA GLN A 212 -6.47 -15.36 6.44
C GLN A 212 -7.16 -15.72 7.76
N SER A 213 -8.49 -15.58 7.77
CA SER A 213 -9.33 -16.04 8.89
C SER A 213 -9.63 -17.53 8.77
N GLU A 214 -10.18 -18.11 9.83
CA GLU A 214 -10.70 -19.48 9.82
C GLU A 214 -12.12 -19.58 9.23
N GLU A 215 -12.80 -18.46 9.04
CA GLU A 215 -14.15 -18.40 8.50
C GLU A 215 -14.23 -18.86 7.04
N LYS A 216 -15.39 -19.39 6.66
CA LYS A 216 -15.76 -19.75 5.28
C LYS A 216 -17.09 -19.13 4.95
N ILE A 217 -17.21 -18.53 3.75
CA ILE A 217 -18.45 -17.92 3.27
C ILE A 217 -19.05 -18.61 2.05
N MET A 218 -18.34 -19.59 1.49
CA MET A 218 -18.77 -20.47 0.39
C MET A 218 -19.03 -19.77 -0.94
N LYS A 219 -19.33 -18.47 -0.95
CA LYS A 219 -19.63 -17.65 -2.13
C LYS A 219 -19.25 -16.19 -1.87
N GLY A 220 -18.65 -15.52 -2.84
CA GLY A 220 -18.24 -14.13 -2.67
C GLY A 220 -17.29 -13.65 -3.75
N ILE A 221 -16.66 -12.50 -3.49
CA ILE A 221 -15.62 -11.96 -4.35
C ILE A 221 -14.33 -12.73 -4.06
N PRO A 222 -13.74 -13.44 -5.05
CA PRO A 222 -12.55 -14.23 -4.82
C PRO A 222 -11.34 -13.35 -4.48
N ALA A 223 -10.42 -13.88 -3.69
CA ALA A 223 -9.13 -13.27 -3.47
C ALA A 223 -8.33 -13.17 -4.78
N PRO A 224 -7.34 -12.25 -4.86
CA PRO A 224 -6.43 -12.24 -5.99
C PRO A 224 -5.75 -13.59 -6.18
N VAL A 225 -5.55 -14.00 -7.43
CA VAL A 225 -4.76 -15.19 -7.77
C VAL A 225 -3.30 -14.88 -7.47
N PHE A 226 -2.75 -15.59 -6.49
CA PHE A 226 -1.41 -15.31 -5.98
C PHE A 226 -0.64 -16.60 -5.72
N MET A 227 0.33 -16.89 -6.59
CA MET A 227 1.11 -18.14 -6.57
C MET A 227 2.56 -17.87 -6.17
N LYS A 228 2.78 -17.59 -4.89
CA LYS A 228 4.13 -17.41 -4.31
C LYS A 228 4.25 -18.25 -3.04
N LYS A 229 5.47 -18.69 -2.75
CA LYS A 229 5.77 -19.34 -1.47
C LYS A 229 5.82 -18.29 -0.37
N ALA A 230 5.14 -18.55 0.73
CA ALA A 230 5.18 -17.70 1.91
C ALA A 230 6.61 -17.55 2.45
N THR A 231 6.99 -16.33 2.81
CA THR A 231 8.27 -16.04 3.46
C THR A 231 8.16 -16.20 4.97
N THR A 232 7.09 -15.65 5.54
CA THR A 232 6.80 -15.77 6.98
C THR A 232 5.31 -16.00 7.20
N THR A 233 4.99 -16.63 8.34
CA THR A 233 3.61 -16.77 8.82
C THR A 233 3.60 -16.45 10.31
N GLU A 234 2.69 -15.56 10.72
CA GLU A 234 2.43 -15.14 12.10
C GLU A 234 0.96 -15.41 12.42
N PHE A 235 0.65 -15.75 13.68
CA PHE A 235 -0.73 -15.88 14.16
C PHE A 235 -1.09 -14.69 15.04
N ILE A 236 -2.21 -14.04 14.75
CA ILE A 236 -2.72 -12.89 15.47
C ILE A 236 -4.14 -13.20 15.95
N ASN A 237 -4.27 -13.75 17.14
CA ASN A 237 -5.54 -14.08 17.78
C ASN A 237 -6.53 -14.83 16.86
N GLY A 238 -6.06 -15.92 16.24
CA GLY A 238 -6.84 -16.76 15.33
C GLY A 238 -6.64 -16.45 13.83
N ASP A 239 -6.33 -15.20 13.48
CA ASP A 239 -5.99 -14.89 12.09
C ASP A 239 -4.54 -15.31 11.76
N ARG A 240 -4.32 -15.78 10.56
CA ARG A 240 -2.98 -16.02 9.99
C ARG A 240 -2.57 -14.79 9.18
N LEU A 241 -1.46 -14.17 9.56
CA LEU A 241 -0.79 -13.18 8.73
C LEU A 241 0.33 -13.86 7.94
N ILE A 242 0.22 -13.87 6.63
CA ILE A 242 1.18 -14.48 5.72
C ILE A 242 1.88 -13.36 4.94
N SER A 243 3.21 -13.30 5.03
CA SER A 243 4.00 -12.29 4.32
C SER A 243 4.81 -12.93 3.20
N TYR A 244 4.91 -12.20 2.11
CA TYR A 244 5.65 -12.57 0.90
C TYR A 244 6.55 -11.40 0.48
N PHE A 245 7.75 -11.72 -0.03
CA PHE A 245 8.64 -10.74 -0.64
C PHE A 245 8.93 -11.14 -2.10
N ASN A 246 8.98 -10.15 -2.98
CA ASN A 246 9.21 -10.36 -4.42
C ASN A 246 10.68 -10.18 -4.80
#